data_259aa90104213b96acecc6a1c5545a60
#
_entry.id   259aa90104213b96acecc6a1c5545a60
#
_cell.length_a   1.000
_cell.length_b   1.000
_cell.length_c   1.000
_cell.angle_alpha   90.00
_cell.angle_beta   90.00
_cell.angle_gamma   90.00
#
_symmetry.space_group_name_H-M   'P 1'
#
loop_
_entity.id
_entity.type
_entity.pdbx_description
1 polymer ?
#
loop_
_entity_poly.entity_id
_entity_poly.type
_entity_poly.pdbx_seq_one_letter_code
_entity_poly.pdbx_strand_id
1 'polypeptide(L)'
;MPTTETATPISNTPLVALRDVELAFGANAVLRGISLEVQRGQAVSIIGPSGSGKSTILRCITGLLRPQRGEIRIGETRVDALRAEAEFIALRKRVGFVFQQYNLFPHLTVLENLVIAPTRVAGRERAAAEREARELLDKVRLSHKAAAYPGELSGGQQQRVAIARALAMRPELMLFDEVTSALDPETVGEVLTVIRDLVREGLTCVLVTHEMRFAEEISDTVYFTEAGVIVEHGPPARIFRAPASDRTRAFLHRALGDGARDRSDEADAAVPARRPAPFPETPPFDRLRFAL
;
A
#
# COMPACT_ATOMS: atom_id res chain seq x y z
N MET A 1 -43.32 -16.44 15.90
CA MET A 1 -42.81 -16.28 14.55
C MET A 1 -41.49 -15.54 14.65
N PRO A 2 -40.32 -16.16 14.47
CA PRO A 2 -39.06 -15.43 14.49
C PRO A 2 -38.87 -14.73 13.13
N THR A 3 -38.63 -13.43 13.18
CA THR A 3 -38.29 -12.59 12.04
C THR A 3 -36.88 -12.95 11.56
N THR A 4 -36.78 -13.45 10.36
CA THR A 4 -35.52 -13.71 9.65
C THR A 4 -34.87 -12.37 9.29
N GLU A 5 -33.81 -11.99 10.01
CA GLU A 5 -32.93 -10.93 9.59
C GLU A 5 -32.23 -11.35 8.29
N THR A 6 -32.59 -10.67 7.23
CA THR A 6 -31.93 -10.80 5.92
C THR A 6 -30.54 -10.16 6.02
N ALA A 7 -29.51 -10.99 6.10
CA ALA A 7 -28.13 -10.54 5.98
C ALA A 7 -27.95 -9.85 4.62
N THR A 8 -27.60 -8.57 4.65
CA THR A 8 -27.25 -7.77 3.47
C THR A 8 -26.03 -8.42 2.79
N PRO A 9 -26.05 -8.73 1.49
CA PRO A 9 -24.91 -9.34 0.82
C PRO A 9 -23.73 -8.37 0.87
N ILE A 10 -22.60 -8.85 1.39
CA ILE A 10 -21.32 -8.13 1.36
C ILE A 10 -21.02 -7.88 -0.12
N SER A 11 -20.99 -6.59 -0.52
CA SER A 11 -20.62 -6.19 -1.87
C SER A 11 -19.21 -6.70 -2.16
N ASN A 12 -19.09 -7.71 -3.03
CA ASN A 12 -17.83 -8.33 -3.43
C ASN A 12 -17.07 -7.47 -4.47
N THR A 13 -17.33 -6.15 -4.46
CA THR A 13 -16.72 -5.20 -5.40
C THR A 13 -15.34 -4.79 -4.86
N PRO A 14 -14.27 -5.02 -5.63
CA PRO A 14 -12.91 -4.64 -5.22
C PRO A 14 -12.81 -3.12 -5.01
N LEU A 15 -11.98 -2.71 -4.02
CA LEU A 15 -11.67 -1.29 -3.84
C LEU A 15 -10.86 -0.75 -5.00
N VAL A 16 -9.90 -1.53 -5.51
CA VAL A 16 -9.10 -1.18 -6.70
C VAL A 16 -9.28 -2.26 -7.74
N ALA A 17 -9.56 -1.86 -8.97
CA ALA A 17 -9.57 -2.76 -10.12
C ALA A 17 -8.86 -2.10 -11.31
N LEU A 18 -7.89 -2.80 -11.86
CA LEU A 18 -7.25 -2.49 -13.15
C LEU A 18 -7.67 -3.57 -14.14
N ARG A 19 -8.05 -3.17 -15.37
CA ARG A 19 -8.43 -4.08 -16.46
C ARG A 19 -7.71 -3.68 -17.74
N ASP A 20 -6.86 -4.58 -18.22
CA ASP A 20 -6.12 -4.46 -19.49
C ASP A 20 -5.41 -3.10 -19.67
N VAL A 21 -4.77 -2.62 -18.60
CA VAL A 21 -4.13 -1.31 -18.55
C VAL A 21 -2.84 -1.33 -19.36
N GLU A 22 -2.77 -0.46 -20.40
CA GLU A 22 -1.60 -0.28 -21.26
C GLU A 22 -1.05 1.15 -21.14
N LEU A 23 0.28 1.25 -21.00
CA LEU A 23 0.98 2.54 -20.94
C LEU A 23 2.33 2.45 -21.63
N ALA A 24 2.61 3.41 -22.49
CA ALA A 24 3.90 3.57 -23.17
C ALA A 24 4.43 5.00 -23.05
N PHE A 25 5.74 5.14 -22.97
CA PHE A 25 6.46 6.41 -23.11
C PHE A 25 7.16 6.44 -24.47
N GLY A 26 6.60 7.17 -25.42
CA GLY A 26 7.03 7.13 -26.81
C GLY A 26 6.89 5.71 -27.39
N ALA A 27 7.96 5.13 -27.89
CA ALA A 27 7.98 3.76 -28.41
C ALA A 27 8.15 2.67 -27.32
N ASN A 28 8.43 3.05 -26.09
CA ASN A 28 8.68 2.10 -25.01
C ASN A 28 7.38 1.74 -24.27
N ALA A 29 6.84 0.54 -24.56
CA ALA A 29 5.68 0.01 -23.86
C ALA A 29 6.08 -0.49 -22.45
N VAL A 30 5.59 0.19 -21.40
CA VAL A 30 5.91 -0.10 -20.00
C VAL A 30 4.85 -0.98 -19.35
N LEU A 31 3.56 -0.75 -19.61
CA LEU A 31 2.47 -1.62 -19.18
C LEU A 31 1.80 -2.21 -20.43
N ARG A 32 1.55 -3.51 -20.41
CA ARG A 32 1.08 -4.30 -21.56
C ARG A 32 -0.11 -5.17 -21.18
N GLY A 33 -1.24 -4.54 -20.80
CA GLY A 33 -2.45 -5.26 -20.40
C GLY A 33 -2.41 -5.71 -18.92
N ILE A 34 -2.10 -4.81 -18.00
CA ILE A 34 -2.11 -5.09 -16.57
C ILE A 34 -3.55 -5.18 -16.07
N SER A 35 -3.88 -6.32 -15.44
CA SER A 35 -5.16 -6.55 -14.75
C SER A 35 -4.90 -7.04 -13.34
N LEU A 36 -5.41 -6.32 -12.32
CA LEU A 36 -5.30 -6.70 -10.92
C LEU A 36 -6.49 -6.15 -10.10
N GLU A 37 -6.75 -6.78 -8.98
CA GLU A 37 -7.80 -6.37 -8.05
C GLU A 37 -7.27 -6.34 -6.62
N VAL A 38 -7.81 -5.40 -5.80
CA VAL A 38 -7.53 -5.28 -4.37
C VAL A 38 -8.84 -5.13 -3.63
N GLN A 39 -9.13 -6.05 -2.71
CA GLN A 39 -10.32 -5.96 -1.88
C GLN A 39 -10.10 -5.01 -0.70
N ARG A 40 -11.19 -4.49 -0.10
CA ARG A 40 -11.09 -3.67 1.12
C ARG A 40 -10.46 -4.49 2.26
N GLY A 41 -9.55 -3.88 3.00
CA GLY A 41 -8.79 -4.52 4.08
C GLY A 41 -7.70 -5.48 3.61
N GLN A 42 -7.47 -5.60 2.30
CA GLN A 42 -6.47 -6.50 1.74
C GLN A 42 -5.11 -5.79 1.57
N ALA A 43 -4.05 -6.49 1.90
CA ALA A 43 -2.68 -6.12 1.57
C ALA A 43 -2.22 -6.87 0.32
N VAL A 44 -1.84 -6.13 -0.71
CA VAL A 44 -1.36 -6.69 -1.99
C VAL A 44 0.07 -6.27 -2.22
N SER A 45 0.96 -7.22 -2.54
CA SER A 45 2.32 -6.91 -2.99
C SER A 45 2.49 -7.11 -4.48
N ILE A 46 3.19 -6.17 -5.11
CA ILE A 46 3.65 -6.26 -6.50
C ILE A 46 5.17 -6.42 -6.47
N ILE A 47 5.64 -7.58 -6.90
CA ILE A 47 7.07 -7.93 -6.96
C ILE A 47 7.53 -8.12 -8.40
N GLY A 48 8.83 -8.05 -8.63
CA GLY A 48 9.42 -8.26 -9.97
C GLY A 48 10.70 -7.47 -10.16
N PRO A 49 11.43 -7.71 -11.26
CA PRO A 49 12.69 -7.02 -11.57
C PRO A 49 12.49 -5.50 -11.73
N SER A 50 13.59 -4.76 -11.58
CA SER A 50 13.58 -3.31 -11.87
C SER A 50 13.16 -3.07 -13.32
N GLY A 51 12.38 -2.00 -13.55
CA GLY A 51 11.86 -1.69 -14.88
C GLY A 51 10.66 -2.53 -15.34
N SER A 52 10.11 -3.44 -14.53
CA SER A 52 8.91 -4.23 -14.90
C SER A 52 7.59 -3.46 -14.87
N GLY A 53 7.59 -2.17 -14.50
CA GLY A 53 6.40 -1.32 -14.50
C GLY A 53 5.71 -1.15 -13.14
N LYS A 54 6.25 -1.70 -12.04
CA LYS A 54 5.62 -1.69 -10.70
C LYS A 54 5.22 -0.28 -10.21
N SER A 55 6.17 0.65 -10.15
CA SER A 55 5.90 2.04 -9.75
C SER A 55 4.96 2.75 -10.74
N THR A 56 5.01 2.36 -12.01
CA THR A 56 4.09 2.89 -13.04
C THR A 56 2.66 2.48 -12.77
N ILE A 57 2.42 1.24 -12.32
CA ILE A 57 1.09 0.77 -11.90
C ILE A 57 0.56 1.65 -10.76
N LEU A 58 1.36 1.91 -9.70
CA LEU A 58 0.93 2.75 -8.58
C LEU A 58 0.61 4.18 -9.02
N ARG A 59 1.41 4.74 -9.93
CA ARG A 59 1.18 6.09 -10.47
C ARG A 59 -0.06 6.17 -11.34
N CYS A 60 -0.42 5.09 -12.04
CA CYS A 60 -1.68 5.01 -12.78
C CYS A 60 -2.88 4.96 -11.83
N ILE A 61 -2.81 4.21 -10.73
CA ILE A 61 -3.85 4.13 -9.69
C ILE A 61 -4.17 5.52 -9.12
N THR A 62 -3.16 6.37 -8.90
CA THR A 62 -3.34 7.74 -8.37
C THR A 62 -3.70 8.78 -9.42
N GLY A 63 -3.79 8.40 -10.69
CA GLY A 63 -3.99 9.34 -11.79
C GLY A 63 -2.80 10.30 -12.02
N LEU A 64 -1.61 9.97 -11.50
CA LEU A 64 -0.36 10.69 -11.81
C LEU A 64 0.12 10.36 -13.23
N LEU A 65 -0.15 9.15 -13.70
CA LEU A 65 0.06 8.75 -15.08
C LEU A 65 -1.28 8.28 -15.67
N ARG A 66 -1.53 8.67 -16.90
CA ARG A 66 -2.74 8.28 -17.62
C ARG A 66 -2.43 7.14 -18.60
N PRO A 67 -3.09 5.98 -18.47
CA PRO A 67 -2.93 4.90 -19.42
C PRO A 67 -3.51 5.28 -20.80
N GLN A 68 -2.96 4.69 -21.86
CA GLN A 68 -3.51 4.84 -23.21
C GLN A 68 -4.71 3.92 -23.45
N ARG A 69 -4.76 2.76 -22.76
CA ARG A 69 -5.87 1.79 -22.85
C ARG A 69 -6.13 1.16 -21.48
N GLY A 70 -7.29 0.53 -21.37
CA GLY A 70 -7.73 -0.14 -20.17
C GLY A 70 -8.56 0.75 -19.26
N GLU A 71 -8.99 0.17 -18.15
CA GLU A 71 -9.84 0.80 -17.15
C GLU A 71 -9.19 0.72 -15.79
N ILE A 72 -9.28 1.79 -15.01
CA ILE A 72 -8.83 1.85 -13.61
C ILE A 72 -9.97 2.35 -12.75
N ARG A 73 -10.33 1.57 -11.72
CA ARG A 73 -11.34 1.96 -10.75
C ARG A 73 -10.79 2.00 -9.33
N ILE A 74 -11.26 2.98 -8.55
CA ILE A 74 -11.12 3.01 -7.08
C ILE A 74 -12.52 3.23 -6.51
N GLY A 75 -13.11 2.17 -5.94
CA GLY A 75 -14.53 2.13 -5.65
C GLY A 75 -15.35 2.45 -6.90
N GLU A 76 -16.25 3.41 -6.80
CA GLU A 76 -17.09 3.84 -7.93
C GLU A 76 -16.37 4.80 -8.90
N THR A 77 -15.17 5.27 -8.55
CA THR A 77 -14.48 6.30 -9.35
C THR A 77 -13.67 5.65 -10.48
N ARG A 78 -13.94 6.02 -11.72
CA ARG A 78 -13.13 5.66 -12.89
C ARG A 78 -11.98 6.64 -13.06
N VAL A 79 -10.77 6.21 -12.67
CA VAL A 79 -9.57 7.07 -12.68
C VAL A 79 -9.14 7.43 -14.11
N ASP A 80 -9.23 6.50 -15.05
CA ASP A 80 -8.90 6.69 -16.47
C ASP A 80 -9.83 7.71 -17.13
N ALA A 81 -11.04 7.89 -16.61
CA ALA A 81 -12.05 8.79 -17.14
C ALA A 81 -11.95 10.22 -16.58
N LEU A 82 -11.22 10.47 -15.50
CA LEU A 82 -11.08 11.80 -14.89
C LEU A 82 -10.45 12.81 -15.87
N ARG A 83 -10.94 14.05 -15.83
CA ARG A 83 -10.47 15.13 -16.73
C ARG A 83 -10.12 16.41 -15.98
N ALA A 84 -10.94 16.79 -15.00
CA ALA A 84 -10.77 18.02 -14.25
C ALA A 84 -9.80 17.84 -13.07
N GLU A 85 -8.97 18.84 -12.77
CA GLU A 85 -8.04 18.79 -11.64
C GLU A 85 -8.77 18.58 -10.30
N ALA A 86 -9.97 19.14 -10.14
CA ALA A 86 -10.79 18.93 -8.95
C ALA A 86 -11.15 17.45 -8.71
N GLU A 87 -11.37 16.67 -9.78
CA GLU A 87 -11.64 15.23 -9.69
C GLU A 87 -10.40 14.47 -9.21
N PHE A 88 -9.20 14.82 -9.71
CA PHE A 88 -7.95 14.24 -9.24
C PHE A 88 -7.63 14.61 -7.79
N ILE A 89 -7.93 15.84 -7.38
CA ILE A 89 -7.81 16.25 -5.98
C ILE A 89 -8.75 15.42 -5.09
N ALA A 90 -10.01 15.23 -5.51
CA ALA A 90 -10.97 14.40 -4.78
C ALA A 90 -10.49 12.94 -4.66
N LEU A 91 -9.95 12.37 -5.74
CA LEU A 91 -9.36 11.03 -5.73
C LEU A 91 -8.18 10.95 -4.75
N ARG A 92 -7.22 11.88 -4.84
CA ARG A 92 -5.99 11.87 -4.03
C ARG A 92 -6.23 12.14 -2.54
N LYS A 93 -7.39 12.68 -2.15
CA LYS A 93 -7.82 12.73 -0.74
C LYS A 93 -8.11 11.34 -0.16
N ARG A 94 -8.51 10.39 -1.00
CA ARG A 94 -8.88 9.02 -0.63
C ARG A 94 -7.74 8.01 -0.78
N VAL A 95 -6.64 8.41 -1.43
CA VAL A 95 -5.49 7.54 -1.71
C VAL A 95 -4.23 8.16 -1.12
N GLY A 96 -3.66 7.50 -0.14
CA GLY A 96 -2.34 7.85 0.40
C GLY A 96 -1.23 7.25 -0.48
N PHE A 97 -0.21 8.02 -0.79
CA PHE A 97 0.96 7.56 -1.54
C PHE A 97 2.23 7.86 -0.77
N VAL A 98 3.02 6.82 -0.52
CA VAL A 98 4.34 6.92 0.10
C VAL A 98 5.39 6.56 -0.94
N PHE A 99 6.22 7.51 -1.29
CA PHE A 99 7.27 7.37 -2.30
C PHE A 99 8.56 6.80 -1.69
N GLN A 100 9.44 6.29 -2.53
CA GLN A 100 10.80 5.91 -2.20
C GLN A 100 11.59 7.06 -1.57
N GLN A 101 11.43 8.27 -2.10
CA GLN A 101 11.92 9.50 -1.49
C GLN A 101 10.88 10.04 -0.53
N TYR A 102 11.27 10.47 0.65
CA TYR A 102 10.37 10.85 1.75
C TYR A 102 9.45 12.02 1.39
N ASN A 103 9.93 12.95 0.52
CA ASN A 103 9.21 14.14 0.03
C ASN A 103 8.57 14.99 1.13
N LEU A 104 9.22 15.06 2.31
CA LEU A 104 8.78 15.93 3.40
C LEU A 104 9.04 17.39 3.04
N PHE A 105 8.21 18.28 3.55
CA PHE A 105 8.44 19.72 3.44
C PHE A 105 9.57 20.13 4.39
N PRO A 106 10.76 20.50 3.89
CA PRO A 106 11.95 20.68 4.73
C PRO A 106 11.87 21.91 5.66
N HIS A 107 11.03 22.86 5.32
CA HIS A 107 10.79 24.11 6.06
C HIS A 107 9.66 24.00 7.10
N LEU A 108 9.01 22.85 7.21
CA LEU A 108 7.97 22.55 8.19
C LEU A 108 8.48 21.51 9.19
N THR A 109 8.06 21.65 10.44
CA THR A 109 8.29 20.63 11.46
C THR A 109 7.60 19.32 11.10
N VAL A 110 7.95 18.24 11.78
CA VAL A 110 7.30 16.93 11.64
C VAL A 110 5.78 17.06 11.87
N LEU A 111 5.37 17.71 12.93
CA LEU A 111 3.93 17.93 13.22
C LEU A 111 3.24 18.73 12.10
N GLU A 112 3.86 19.81 11.65
CA GLU A 112 3.30 20.65 10.57
C GLU A 112 3.19 19.89 9.25
N ASN A 113 4.14 18.99 8.94
CA ASN A 113 4.07 18.10 7.77
C ASN A 113 2.80 17.23 7.78
N LEU A 114 2.36 16.76 8.96
CA LEU A 114 1.14 15.96 9.09
C LEU A 114 -0.12 16.82 9.06
N VAL A 115 -0.07 18.03 9.58
CA VAL A 115 -1.25 18.91 9.78
C VAL A 115 -1.62 19.67 8.50
N ILE A 116 -0.66 19.99 7.63
CA ILE A 116 -0.88 20.89 6.49
C ILE A 116 -1.95 20.39 5.52
N ALA A 117 -1.93 19.11 5.13
CA ALA A 117 -2.90 18.58 4.18
C ALA A 117 -4.31 18.44 4.79
N PRO A 118 -4.50 17.87 5.99
CA PRO A 118 -5.81 17.88 6.67
C PRO A 118 -6.45 19.26 6.79
N THR A 119 -5.67 20.29 7.10
CA THR A 119 -6.20 21.65 7.27
C THR A 119 -6.44 22.35 5.92
N ARG A 120 -5.43 22.37 5.04
CA ARG A 120 -5.51 23.15 3.79
C ARG A 120 -6.32 22.48 2.69
N VAL A 121 -6.29 21.13 2.63
CA VAL A 121 -6.93 20.37 1.54
C VAL A 121 -8.25 19.76 1.98
N ALA A 122 -8.34 19.24 3.23
CA ALA A 122 -9.56 18.63 3.74
C ALA A 122 -10.42 19.61 4.56
N GLY A 123 -9.95 20.82 4.85
CA GLY A 123 -10.70 21.86 5.58
C GLY A 123 -10.94 21.52 7.06
N ARG A 124 -10.16 20.61 7.64
CA ARG A 124 -10.30 20.24 9.05
C ARG A 124 -9.82 21.35 9.97
N GLU A 125 -10.45 21.44 11.14
CA GLU A 125 -10.05 22.37 12.18
C GLU A 125 -8.62 22.04 12.65
N ARG A 126 -7.78 23.10 12.83
CA ARG A 126 -6.35 22.92 13.08
C ARG A 126 -6.07 22.14 14.37
N ALA A 127 -6.76 22.47 15.47
CA ALA A 127 -6.55 21.80 16.73
C ALA A 127 -6.93 20.31 16.69
N ALA A 128 -7.99 19.95 15.94
CA ALA A 128 -8.35 18.57 15.68
C ALA A 128 -7.27 17.84 14.86
N ALA A 129 -6.77 18.48 13.78
CA ALA A 129 -5.71 17.91 12.95
C ALA A 129 -4.40 17.72 13.73
N GLU A 130 -4.06 18.63 14.66
CA GLU A 130 -2.87 18.50 15.51
C GLU A 130 -3.00 17.35 16.52
N ARG A 131 -4.18 17.13 17.12
CA ARG A 131 -4.41 15.96 18.00
C ARG A 131 -4.23 14.66 17.24
N GLU A 132 -4.89 14.51 16.08
CA GLU A 132 -4.76 13.33 15.25
C GLU A 132 -3.32 13.11 14.76
N ALA A 133 -2.62 14.18 14.40
CA ALA A 133 -1.22 14.10 13.99
C ALA A 133 -0.32 13.57 15.10
N ARG A 134 -0.56 13.95 16.36
CA ARG A 134 0.19 13.42 17.52
C ARG A 134 -0.08 11.93 17.75
N GLU A 135 -1.32 11.48 17.58
CA GLU A 135 -1.68 10.06 17.67
C GLU A 135 -1.01 9.25 16.55
N LEU A 136 -0.94 9.81 15.32
CA LEU A 136 -0.24 9.17 14.22
C LEU A 136 1.28 9.12 14.46
N LEU A 137 1.86 10.18 15.04
CA LEU A 137 3.27 10.17 15.44
C LEU A 137 3.56 9.12 16.51
N ASP A 138 2.64 8.87 17.43
CA ASP A 138 2.76 7.78 18.39
C ASP A 138 2.74 6.41 17.70
N LYS A 139 1.80 6.18 16.80
CA LYS A 139 1.73 4.95 15.98
C LYS A 139 3.03 4.65 15.24
N VAL A 140 3.69 5.67 14.69
CA VAL A 140 4.97 5.50 14.00
C VAL A 140 6.18 5.65 14.94
N ARG A 141 5.95 5.72 16.27
CA ARG A 141 6.99 5.80 17.33
C ARG A 141 7.88 7.03 17.24
N LEU A 142 7.30 8.17 16.87
CA LEU A 142 8.01 9.45 16.68
C LEU A 142 7.39 10.63 17.43
N SER A 143 6.62 10.40 18.50
CA SER A 143 5.98 11.45 19.30
C SER A 143 6.99 12.48 19.83
N HIS A 144 8.19 12.03 20.21
CA HIS A 144 9.30 12.87 20.69
C HIS A 144 9.94 13.75 19.62
N LYS A 145 9.63 13.54 18.33
CA LYS A 145 10.17 14.28 17.17
C LYS A 145 9.18 15.29 16.59
N ALA A 146 8.04 15.52 17.23
CA ALA A 146 6.98 16.40 16.68
C ALA A 146 7.45 17.80 16.30
N ALA A 147 8.38 18.40 17.06
CA ALA A 147 8.93 19.72 16.85
C ALA A 147 10.22 19.74 15.98
N ALA A 148 10.76 18.57 15.65
CA ALA A 148 11.97 18.46 14.82
C ALA A 148 11.67 18.80 13.35
N TYR A 149 12.70 19.22 12.61
CA TYR A 149 12.65 19.39 11.17
C TYR A 149 13.11 18.12 10.43
N PRO A 150 12.69 17.88 9.17
CA PRO A 150 13.13 16.70 8.41
C PRO A 150 14.64 16.49 8.36
N GLY A 151 15.44 17.54 8.27
CA GLY A 151 16.89 17.46 8.26
C GLY A 151 17.53 16.95 9.57
N GLU A 152 16.77 16.89 10.67
CA GLU A 152 17.21 16.38 11.99
C GLU A 152 16.80 14.91 12.22
N LEU A 153 16.27 14.26 11.18
CA LEU A 153 15.77 12.89 11.22
C LEU A 153 16.65 11.95 10.40
N SER A 154 16.82 10.71 10.88
CA SER A 154 17.38 9.63 10.04
C SER A 154 16.45 9.31 8.87
N GLY A 155 16.96 8.63 7.83
CA GLY A 155 16.16 8.21 6.68
C GLY A 155 14.91 7.39 7.08
N GLY A 156 15.07 6.42 7.98
CA GLY A 156 13.95 5.61 8.48
C GLY A 156 12.94 6.43 9.30
N GLN A 157 13.40 7.44 10.05
CA GLN A 157 12.51 8.37 10.73
C GLN A 157 11.73 9.23 9.73
N GLN A 158 12.39 9.77 8.70
CA GLN A 158 11.73 10.54 7.64
C GLN A 158 10.68 9.70 6.91
N GLN A 159 10.98 8.43 6.62
CA GLN A 159 10.03 7.52 5.99
C GLN A 159 8.81 7.24 6.87
N ARG A 160 9.00 7.03 8.17
CA ARG A 160 7.89 6.86 9.10
C ARG A 160 7.03 8.13 9.22
N VAL A 161 7.63 9.31 9.17
CA VAL A 161 6.88 10.58 9.07
C VAL A 161 6.10 10.67 7.76
N ALA A 162 6.68 10.24 6.63
CA ALA A 162 5.97 10.22 5.34
C ALA A 162 4.76 9.28 5.36
N ILE A 163 4.87 8.12 6.01
CA ILE A 163 3.75 7.21 6.24
C ILE A 163 2.68 7.88 7.09
N ALA A 164 3.04 8.46 8.23
CA ALA A 164 2.10 9.16 9.12
C ALA A 164 1.41 10.34 8.42
N ARG A 165 2.13 11.11 7.60
CA ARG A 165 1.57 12.21 6.80
C ARG A 165 0.52 11.71 5.80
N ALA A 166 0.78 10.59 5.12
CA ALA A 166 -0.19 10.00 4.21
C ALA A 166 -1.45 9.52 4.95
N LEU A 167 -1.29 8.90 6.14
CA LEU A 167 -2.39 8.46 6.99
C LEU A 167 -3.22 9.62 7.55
N ALA A 168 -2.64 10.81 7.75
CA ALA A 168 -3.34 11.98 8.28
C ALA A 168 -4.54 12.42 7.41
N MET A 169 -4.55 12.06 6.13
CA MET A 169 -5.70 12.28 5.24
C MET A 169 -6.82 11.25 5.41
N ARG A 170 -6.64 10.20 6.22
CA ARG A 170 -7.55 9.06 6.42
C ARG A 170 -7.92 8.39 5.08
N PRO A 171 -6.91 7.92 4.33
CA PRO A 171 -7.15 7.32 3.01
C PRO A 171 -7.84 5.96 3.12
N GLU A 172 -8.63 5.59 2.10
CA GLU A 172 -9.21 4.25 1.95
C GLU A 172 -8.18 3.24 1.41
N LEU A 173 -7.15 3.74 0.75
CA LEU A 173 -6.09 2.96 0.11
C LEU A 173 -4.74 3.60 0.38
N MET A 174 -3.75 2.81 0.79
CA MET A 174 -2.35 3.22 0.86
C MET A 174 -1.53 2.56 -0.23
N LEU A 175 -0.69 3.34 -0.89
CA LEU A 175 0.25 2.88 -1.90
C LEU A 175 1.68 3.12 -1.40
N PHE A 176 2.50 2.08 -1.38
CA PHE A 176 3.89 2.11 -0.94
C PHE A 176 4.81 1.76 -2.12
N ASP A 177 5.60 2.73 -2.57
CA ASP A 177 6.52 2.57 -3.70
C ASP A 177 7.96 2.46 -3.21
N GLU A 178 8.46 1.23 -3.05
CA GLU A 178 9.83 0.88 -2.65
C GLU A 178 10.33 1.66 -1.41
N VAL A 179 9.50 1.75 -0.38
CA VAL A 179 9.68 2.63 0.79
C VAL A 179 10.90 2.31 1.66
N THR A 180 11.59 1.21 1.41
CA THR A 180 12.80 0.80 2.15
C THR A 180 14.09 0.91 1.32
N SER A 181 14.00 1.10 0.00
CA SER A 181 15.16 1.00 -0.90
C SER A 181 16.21 2.10 -0.73
N ALA A 182 15.85 3.20 -0.07
CA ALA A 182 16.77 4.32 0.24
C ALA A 182 17.24 4.31 1.71
N LEU A 183 17.00 3.22 2.46
CA LEU A 183 17.28 3.12 3.89
C LEU A 183 18.47 2.23 4.19
N ASP A 184 19.15 2.51 5.29
CA ASP A 184 20.14 1.62 5.88
C ASP A 184 19.46 0.34 6.38
N PRO A 185 20.12 -0.84 6.25
CA PRO A 185 19.55 -2.14 6.67
C PRO A 185 19.03 -2.15 8.11
N GLU A 186 19.68 -1.43 9.03
CA GLU A 186 19.30 -1.34 10.43
C GLU A 186 17.92 -0.64 10.61
N THR A 187 17.60 0.34 9.76
CA THR A 187 16.36 1.12 9.86
C THR A 187 15.20 0.54 9.06
N VAL A 188 15.47 -0.36 8.10
CA VAL A 188 14.44 -1.05 7.30
C VAL A 188 13.42 -1.75 8.20
N GLY A 189 13.88 -2.50 9.22
CA GLY A 189 13.03 -3.24 10.13
C GLY A 189 11.99 -2.39 10.88
N GLU A 190 12.35 -1.15 11.24
CA GLU A 190 11.46 -0.22 11.93
C GLU A 190 10.31 0.24 11.02
N VAL A 191 10.61 0.55 9.75
CA VAL A 191 9.60 0.98 8.76
C VAL A 191 8.67 -0.18 8.42
N LEU A 192 9.21 -1.39 8.19
CA LEU A 192 8.44 -2.59 7.90
C LEU A 192 7.52 -2.96 9.07
N THR A 193 7.98 -2.78 10.31
CA THR A 193 7.15 -3.01 11.52
C THR A 193 5.94 -2.10 11.52
N VAL A 194 6.11 -0.79 11.23
CA VAL A 194 4.98 0.15 11.16
C VAL A 194 3.98 -0.28 10.08
N ILE A 195 4.44 -0.66 8.88
CA ILE A 195 3.54 -1.11 7.81
C ILE A 195 2.80 -2.39 8.21
N ARG A 196 3.50 -3.35 8.84
CA ARG A 196 2.89 -4.59 9.36
C ARG A 196 1.79 -4.31 10.36
N ASP A 197 2.02 -3.40 11.30
CA ASP A 197 1.04 -3.03 12.32
C ASP A 197 -0.21 -2.41 11.69
N LEU A 198 -0.04 -1.53 10.69
CA LEU A 198 -1.13 -0.93 9.93
C LEU A 198 -1.95 -1.97 9.13
N VAL A 199 -1.28 -2.94 8.49
CA VAL A 199 -1.94 -4.04 7.77
C VAL A 199 -2.75 -4.91 8.73
N ARG A 200 -2.22 -5.19 9.94
CA ARG A 200 -2.96 -5.94 10.97
C ARG A 200 -4.18 -5.18 11.50
N GLU A 201 -4.17 -3.85 11.45
CA GLU A 201 -5.32 -2.99 11.75
C GLU A 201 -6.36 -2.94 10.63
N GLY A 202 -6.14 -3.64 9.51
CA GLY A 202 -7.08 -3.73 8.39
C GLY A 202 -6.88 -2.67 7.31
N LEU A 203 -5.68 -2.06 7.23
CA LEU A 203 -5.37 -1.11 6.17
C LEU A 203 -5.40 -1.78 4.80
N THR A 204 -6.17 -1.21 3.86
CA THR A 204 -6.07 -1.62 2.45
C THR A 204 -4.83 -1.01 1.83
N CYS A 205 -3.95 -1.83 1.28
CA CYS A 205 -2.73 -1.30 0.69
C CYS A 205 -2.20 -2.10 -0.51
N VAL A 206 -1.44 -1.39 -1.36
CA VAL A 206 -0.62 -1.98 -2.41
C VAL A 206 0.83 -1.61 -2.16
N LEU A 207 1.69 -2.61 -2.07
CA LEU A 207 3.13 -2.44 -1.83
C LEU A 207 3.92 -2.86 -3.06
N VAL A 208 4.83 -2.01 -3.48
CA VAL A 208 5.95 -2.37 -4.35
C VAL A 208 7.17 -2.50 -3.47
N THR A 209 7.78 -3.68 -3.42
CA THR A 209 8.90 -3.94 -2.51
C THR A 209 9.89 -4.95 -3.07
N HIS A 210 11.14 -4.85 -2.64
CA HIS A 210 12.20 -5.84 -2.83
C HIS A 210 12.41 -6.71 -1.57
N GLU A 211 11.66 -6.47 -0.51
CA GLU A 211 11.69 -7.23 0.74
C GLU A 211 10.80 -8.47 0.62
N MET A 212 11.32 -9.54 -0.02
CA MET A 212 10.55 -10.73 -0.37
C MET A 212 9.93 -11.43 0.84
N ARG A 213 10.70 -11.56 1.95
CA ARG A 213 10.19 -12.17 3.19
C ARG A 213 9.05 -11.35 3.80
N PHE A 214 9.16 -10.03 3.73
CA PHE A 214 8.10 -9.15 4.22
C PHE A 214 6.84 -9.25 3.34
N ALA A 215 6.99 -9.26 2.02
CA ALA A 215 5.88 -9.47 1.09
C ALA A 215 5.18 -10.82 1.34
N GLU A 216 5.95 -11.91 1.59
CA GLU A 216 5.38 -13.21 1.96
C GLU A 216 4.59 -13.17 3.27
N GLU A 217 5.10 -12.42 4.28
CA GLU A 217 4.48 -12.36 5.61
C GLU A 217 3.16 -11.58 5.64
N ILE A 218 3.11 -10.42 4.96
CA ILE A 218 2.00 -9.47 5.18
C ILE A 218 0.91 -9.51 4.12
N SER A 219 1.19 -10.07 2.92
CA SER A 219 0.27 -9.96 1.80
C SER A 219 -0.81 -11.03 1.84
N ASP A 220 -2.02 -10.64 1.41
CA ASP A 220 -3.09 -11.58 1.09
C ASP A 220 -2.95 -12.10 -0.35
N THR A 221 -2.44 -11.25 -1.25
CA THR A 221 -2.18 -11.60 -2.65
C THR A 221 -0.88 -10.97 -3.12
N VAL A 222 -0.12 -11.73 -3.90
CA VAL A 222 1.13 -11.27 -4.53
C VAL A 222 0.98 -11.34 -6.04
N TYR A 223 1.37 -10.27 -6.74
CA TYR A 223 1.45 -10.18 -8.19
C TYR A 223 2.93 -10.14 -8.58
N PHE A 224 3.37 -11.10 -9.37
CA PHE A 224 4.70 -11.06 -9.99
C PHE A 224 4.61 -10.44 -11.37
N THR A 225 5.35 -9.35 -11.58
CA THR A 225 5.39 -8.60 -12.84
C THR A 225 6.75 -8.70 -13.51
N GLU A 226 6.75 -8.93 -14.84
CA GLU A 226 7.97 -8.90 -15.66
C GLU A 226 7.65 -8.33 -17.04
N ALA A 227 8.53 -7.49 -17.58
CA ALA A 227 8.38 -6.90 -18.92
C ALA A 227 7.01 -6.25 -19.18
N GLY A 228 6.41 -5.64 -18.15
CA GLY A 228 5.14 -4.91 -18.28
C GLY A 228 3.89 -5.79 -18.24
N VAL A 229 3.98 -7.06 -17.91
CA VAL A 229 2.83 -7.96 -17.75
C VAL A 229 2.83 -8.61 -16.36
N ILE A 230 1.66 -9.02 -15.88
CA ILE A 230 1.54 -9.91 -14.72
C ILE A 230 1.77 -11.34 -15.21
N VAL A 231 2.86 -11.95 -14.78
CA VAL A 231 3.25 -13.31 -15.17
C VAL A 231 2.54 -14.34 -14.31
N GLU A 232 2.41 -14.03 -13.01
CA GLU A 232 1.77 -14.91 -12.04
C GLU A 232 1.21 -14.10 -10.88
N HIS A 233 0.10 -14.56 -10.29
CA HIS A 233 -0.45 -13.99 -9.07
C HIS A 233 -1.14 -15.05 -8.21
N GLY A 234 -1.28 -14.76 -6.93
CA GLY A 234 -1.96 -15.66 -6.00
C GLY A 234 -1.58 -15.41 -4.54
N PRO A 235 -2.02 -16.27 -3.63
CA PRO A 235 -1.64 -16.18 -2.22
C PRO A 235 -0.12 -16.36 -2.06
N PRO A 236 0.50 -15.72 -1.04
CA PRO A 236 1.95 -15.73 -0.83
C PRO A 236 2.55 -17.13 -0.82
N ALA A 237 1.92 -18.09 -0.13
CA ALA A 237 2.41 -19.47 -0.05
C ALA A 237 2.57 -20.12 -1.44
N ARG A 238 1.66 -19.82 -2.38
CA ARG A 238 1.76 -20.31 -3.75
C ARG A 238 2.93 -19.65 -4.51
N ILE A 239 3.01 -18.31 -4.44
CA ILE A 239 4.01 -17.55 -5.20
C ILE A 239 5.43 -17.84 -4.69
N PHE A 240 5.64 -17.84 -3.36
CA PHE A 240 6.99 -17.96 -2.79
C PHE A 240 7.48 -19.41 -2.64
N ARG A 241 6.57 -20.38 -2.41
CA ARG A 241 6.97 -21.76 -2.12
C ARG A 241 6.75 -22.73 -3.28
N ALA A 242 5.73 -22.49 -4.11
CA ALA A 242 5.38 -23.36 -5.24
C ALA A 242 4.98 -22.54 -6.48
N PRO A 243 5.86 -21.66 -7.00
CA PRO A 243 5.55 -20.86 -8.18
C PRO A 243 5.32 -21.76 -9.39
N ALA A 244 4.24 -21.51 -10.13
CA ALA A 244 3.89 -22.25 -11.33
C ALA A 244 4.75 -21.82 -12.53
N SER A 245 5.13 -20.54 -12.61
CA SER A 245 5.93 -19.98 -13.69
C SER A 245 7.42 -20.17 -13.41
N ASP A 246 8.16 -20.66 -14.39
CA ASP A 246 9.62 -20.73 -14.33
C ASP A 246 10.28 -19.36 -14.18
N ARG A 247 9.64 -18.30 -14.74
CA ARG A 247 10.10 -16.92 -14.58
C ARG A 247 9.98 -16.44 -13.13
N THR A 248 8.85 -16.74 -12.48
CA THR A 248 8.65 -16.44 -11.06
C THR A 248 9.69 -17.15 -10.20
N ARG A 249 9.91 -18.44 -10.47
CA ARG A 249 10.89 -19.28 -9.76
C ARG A 249 12.31 -18.72 -9.92
N ALA A 250 12.72 -18.40 -11.14
CA ALA A 250 14.04 -17.86 -11.43
C ALA A 250 14.24 -16.46 -10.78
N PHE A 251 13.21 -15.63 -10.72
CA PHE A 251 13.27 -14.33 -10.04
C PHE A 251 13.44 -14.52 -8.53
N LEU A 252 12.60 -15.34 -7.90
CA LEU A 252 12.64 -15.58 -6.45
C LEU A 252 13.96 -16.24 -6.01
N HIS A 253 14.48 -17.17 -6.79
CA HIS A 253 15.77 -17.78 -6.52
C HIS A 253 16.91 -16.74 -6.46
N ARG A 254 16.91 -15.77 -7.36
CA ARG A 254 17.90 -14.68 -7.35
C ARG A 254 17.66 -13.69 -6.21
N ALA A 255 16.39 -13.38 -5.90
CA ALA A 255 16.03 -12.39 -4.89
C ALA A 255 16.20 -12.89 -3.44
N LEU A 256 16.00 -14.20 -3.20
CA LEU A 256 16.12 -14.81 -1.88
C LEU A 256 17.53 -15.41 -1.62
N GLY A 257 18.37 -15.57 -2.68
CA GLY A 257 19.68 -16.21 -2.58
C GLY A 257 19.61 -17.74 -2.39
N ASP A 258 20.75 -18.41 -2.39
CA ASP A 258 20.84 -19.87 -2.24
C ASP A 258 20.42 -20.39 -0.85
N GLY A 259 20.24 -19.54 0.13
CA GLY A 259 19.81 -19.88 1.50
C GLY A 259 18.37 -20.40 1.65
N ALA A 260 17.58 -20.43 0.56
CA ALA A 260 16.21 -20.93 0.59
C ALA A 260 16.09 -22.46 0.39
N ARG A 261 17.17 -23.14 0.03
CA ARG A 261 17.13 -24.59 -0.28
C ARG A 261 17.05 -25.50 0.94
N ASP A 262 17.43 -25.02 2.13
CA ASP A 262 17.59 -25.89 3.32
C ASP A 262 16.33 -26.04 4.18
N ARG A 263 15.18 -25.48 3.75
CA ARG A 263 13.93 -25.52 4.54
C ARG A 263 12.75 -26.23 3.86
N SER A 264 12.95 -26.82 2.68
CA SER A 264 11.92 -27.61 2.02
C SER A 264 11.69 -28.98 2.67
N ASP A 265 12.63 -29.45 3.49
CA ASP A 265 12.58 -30.80 4.09
C ASP A 265 12.08 -30.84 5.56
N GLU A 266 11.84 -29.66 6.19
CA GLU A 266 11.37 -29.62 7.60
C GLU A 266 9.93 -29.11 7.79
N ALA A 267 9.16 -28.84 6.75
CA ALA A 267 7.82 -28.22 6.85
C ALA A 267 6.65 -29.17 6.55
N ASP A 268 6.66 -30.39 7.11
CA ASP A 268 5.44 -31.20 7.22
C ASP A 268 4.74 -31.03 8.59
N ALA A 269 4.92 -29.86 9.22
CA ALA A 269 4.15 -29.46 10.39
C ALA A 269 3.08 -28.47 9.95
N ALA A 270 1.84 -28.96 9.87
CA ALA A 270 0.63 -28.21 9.55
C ALA A 270 0.56 -26.88 10.31
N VAL A 271 0.75 -25.76 9.63
CA VAL A 271 0.33 -24.45 10.11
C VAL A 271 -1.20 -24.41 9.95
N PRO A 272 -1.97 -24.24 11.04
CA PRO A 272 -3.42 -24.19 10.93
C PRO A 272 -3.80 -23.00 10.05
N ALA A 273 -4.61 -23.29 9.03
CA ALA A 273 -5.22 -22.26 8.18
C ALA A 273 -5.89 -21.23 9.08
N ARG A 274 -5.44 -19.96 9.02
CA ARG A 274 -6.17 -18.85 9.63
C ARG A 274 -7.55 -18.83 8.99
N ARG A 275 -8.58 -19.18 9.79
CA ARG A 275 -9.95 -18.84 9.43
C ARG A 275 -9.98 -17.32 9.28
N PRO A 276 -10.53 -16.77 8.18
CA PRO A 276 -10.79 -15.34 8.13
C PRO A 276 -11.65 -14.99 9.34
N ALA A 277 -11.15 -14.10 10.19
CA ALA A 277 -11.95 -13.56 11.26
C ALA A 277 -13.16 -12.87 10.62
N PRO A 278 -14.38 -13.02 11.15
CA PRO A 278 -15.51 -12.26 10.67
C PRO A 278 -15.16 -10.78 10.80
N PHE A 279 -15.21 -10.06 9.68
CA PHE A 279 -14.93 -8.64 9.63
C PHE A 279 -15.84 -7.93 10.64
N PRO A 280 -15.32 -7.05 11.51
CA PRO A 280 -16.17 -6.14 12.27
C PRO A 280 -16.92 -5.26 11.27
N GLU A 281 -18.23 -5.09 11.47
CA GLU A 281 -19.17 -4.38 10.57
C GLU A 281 -18.86 -2.89 10.38
N THR A 282 -17.76 -2.37 10.95
CA THR A 282 -17.28 -1.00 10.80
C THR A 282 -15.79 -1.00 10.49
N PRO A 283 -15.31 -0.27 9.47
CA PRO A 283 -13.89 -0.11 9.25
C PRO A 283 -13.24 0.51 10.49
N PRO A 284 -12.07 0.02 10.92
CA PRO A 284 -11.43 0.43 12.18
C PRO A 284 -11.14 1.92 12.28
N PHE A 285 -11.14 2.65 11.16
CA PHE A 285 -10.98 4.11 11.11
C PHE A 285 -12.25 4.92 11.42
N ASP A 286 -13.46 4.34 11.39
CA ASP A 286 -14.69 5.06 11.75
C ASP A 286 -14.94 5.12 13.26
N ARG A 287 -14.22 4.32 14.06
CA ARG A 287 -14.34 4.32 15.53
C ARG A 287 -13.59 5.44 16.26
N LEU A 288 -12.89 6.32 15.55
CA LEU A 288 -12.42 7.59 16.10
C LEU A 288 -13.55 8.65 16.09
N ARG A 289 -14.80 8.26 16.38
CA ARG A 289 -15.79 9.20 16.89
C ARG A 289 -15.44 9.53 18.32
N PHE A 290 -14.75 10.63 18.51
CA PHE A 290 -14.62 11.25 19.82
C PHE A 290 -16.02 11.60 20.31
N ALA A 291 -16.41 11.03 21.46
CA ALA A 291 -17.47 11.58 22.28
C ALA A 291 -17.07 13.02 22.65
N LEU A 292 -17.98 13.95 22.45
CA LEU A 292 -17.93 15.33 22.93
C LEU A 292 -17.81 15.36 24.44
#